data_7a4390ae39040d41b2a582e842e43537
#
_entry.id   7a4390ae39040d41b2a582e842e43537
#
_cell.length_a   1.000
_cell.length_b   1.000
_cell.length_c   1.000
_cell.angle_alpha   90.00
_cell.angle_beta   90.00
_cell.angle_gamma   90.00
#
_symmetry.space_group_name_H-M   'P 1'
#
loop_
_entity.id
_entity.type
_entity.pdbx_description
1 polymer ?
#
loop_
_entity_poly.entity_id
_entity_poly.type
_entity_poly.pdbx_seq_one_letter_code
_entity_poly.pdbx_strand_id
1 'polypeptide(L)'
;MRKSLFILLIICSIKLNAQTTNDILNILVANNTVTQEQADSLRADAAIKQQAAESSKKSFPTTASRSIQFSGFAHIRYQDFEEKNRKDGFDIRRARFDMKGNLTSFFAYRLQADFAGSPKLLDAYGEIKITDYLNITVGQFRIPFSRENLTSMNKFELIDLSQAVDAFTARGKDVIGNHNGRDIGVQIGGVLVKNKSLNLIEYRLGVFNGSGINIADTANSAKDIAARIIVNPVKGLSFGASYYNGWGKAIKPTSDFIGKSQARNRMGFEASYTTTRFSVKSEYIMGTDGKTDKAGWYVLGGYYIVPSKLQAVAKFDTFDPNTSTDDNVTNNFVFGLNWNFNNWSRIQAFYTIRDEEGQSIDNNYLSIQYQIGF
;
A
#
# COMPACT_ATOMS: atom_id res chain seq x y z
N MET A 1 -47.68 -9.49 -4.16
CA MET A 1 -47.70 -9.43 -2.70
C MET A 1 -46.53 -10.27 -2.15
N ARG A 2 -45.46 -9.63 -1.77
CA ARG A 2 -44.32 -10.28 -1.08
C ARG A 2 -44.08 -9.49 0.22
N LYS A 3 -44.34 -10.16 1.33
CA LYS A 3 -44.21 -9.63 2.68
C LYS A 3 -42.75 -9.58 3.08
N SER A 4 -42.21 -8.37 3.32
CA SER A 4 -40.91 -8.14 3.90
C SER A 4 -40.95 -8.47 5.38
N LEU A 5 -40.15 -9.42 5.81
CA LEU A 5 -39.96 -9.80 7.21
C LEU A 5 -38.86 -8.91 7.82
N PHE A 6 -39.24 -7.88 8.56
CA PHE A 6 -38.34 -7.11 9.42
C PHE A 6 -38.11 -7.89 10.70
N ILE A 7 -36.92 -8.44 10.89
CA ILE A 7 -36.46 -9.00 12.15
C ILE A 7 -35.94 -7.85 13.01
N LEU A 8 -36.75 -7.40 13.94
CA LEU A 8 -36.38 -6.46 14.98
C LEU A 8 -35.66 -7.21 16.10
N LEU A 9 -34.36 -7.13 16.16
CA LEU A 9 -33.55 -7.67 17.26
C LEU A 9 -33.66 -6.73 18.46
N ILE A 10 -34.58 -7.02 19.38
CA ILE A 10 -34.67 -6.34 20.67
C ILE A 10 -33.57 -6.91 21.55
N ILE A 11 -32.47 -6.16 21.69
CA ILE A 11 -31.45 -6.44 22.71
C ILE A 11 -32.02 -5.98 24.05
N CYS A 12 -32.52 -6.91 24.81
CA CYS A 12 -32.86 -6.71 26.22
C CYS A 12 -31.56 -6.45 27.00
N SER A 13 -31.23 -5.21 27.28
CA SER A 13 -30.16 -4.83 28.19
C SER A 13 -30.59 -5.15 29.63
N ILE A 14 -30.16 -6.31 30.10
CA ILE A 14 -30.20 -6.64 31.52
C ILE A 14 -29.24 -5.69 32.23
N LYS A 15 -29.79 -4.70 32.94
CA LYS A 15 -29.00 -3.90 33.89
C LYS A 15 -28.65 -4.83 35.08
N LEU A 16 -27.47 -5.40 35.05
CA LEU A 16 -26.84 -5.90 36.29
C LEU A 16 -26.56 -4.68 37.17
N ASN A 17 -27.30 -4.59 38.30
CA ASN A 17 -26.95 -3.67 39.37
C ASN A 17 -25.64 -4.16 39.99
N ALA A 18 -24.50 -3.66 39.49
CA ALA A 18 -23.24 -3.79 40.18
C ALA A 18 -23.33 -2.97 41.47
N GLN A 19 -23.06 -3.56 42.60
CA GLN A 19 -22.87 -2.85 43.87
C GLN A 19 -21.90 -1.68 43.61
N THR A 20 -22.32 -0.47 43.98
CA THR A 20 -21.50 0.72 43.74
C THR A 20 -20.32 0.69 44.68
N THR A 21 -19.20 1.30 44.31
CA THR A 21 -18.03 1.47 45.18
C THR A 21 -18.43 2.11 46.54
N ASN A 22 -19.46 2.95 46.54
CA ASN A 22 -20.02 3.54 47.71
C ASN A 22 -20.68 2.54 48.67
N ASP A 23 -21.38 1.53 48.15
CA ASP A 23 -22.03 0.50 48.98
C ASP A 23 -20.97 -0.36 49.68
N ILE A 24 -19.90 -0.70 48.97
CA ILE A 24 -18.77 -1.44 49.54
C ILE A 24 -18.06 -0.63 50.63
N LEU A 25 -17.80 0.64 50.41
CA LEU A 25 -17.18 1.51 51.40
C LEU A 25 -18.07 1.71 52.64
N ASN A 26 -19.38 1.84 52.49
CA ASN A 26 -20.32 1.90 53.59
C ASN A 26 -20.27 0.64 54.47
N ILE A 27 -20.20 -0.54 53.86
CA ILE A 27 -20.07 -1.81 54.59
C ILE A 27 -18.76 -1.91 55.32
N LEU A 28 -17.65 -1.45 54.72
CA LEU A 28 -16.33 -1.47 55.38
C LEU A 28 -16.24 -0.51 56.55
N VAL A 29 -16.90 0.66 56.49
CA VAL A 29 -17.02 1.60 57.60
C VAL A 29 -17.89 1.01 58.70
N ALA A 30 -19.05 0.42 58.37
CA ALA A 30 -19.94 -0.21 59.36
C ALA A 30 -19.28 -1.38 60.10
N ASN A 31 -18.34 -2.06 59.46
CA ASN A 31 -17.55 -3.16 60.05
C ASN A 31 -16.27 -2.68 60.76
N ASN A 32 -16.07 -1.38 60.95
CA ASN A 32 -14.87 -0.75 61.53
C ASN A 32 -13.55 -1.20 60.85
N THR A 33 -13.60 -1.62 59.59
CA THR A 33 -12.42 -2.05 58.83
C THR A 33 -11.69 -0.83 58.22
N VAL A 34 -12.42 0.24 57.94
CA VAL A 34 -11.93 1.52 57.38
C VAL A 34 -12.58 2.65 58.17
N THR A 35 -11.82 3.71 58.50
CA THR A 35 -12.38 4.90 59.15
C THR A 35 -13.24 5.72 58.17
N GLN A 36 -14.18 6.51 58.69
CA GLN A 36 -15.00 7.39 57.86
C GLN A 36 -14.14 8.32 57.00
N GLU A 37 -13.06 8.87 57.57
CA GLU A 37 -12.13 9.78 56.87
C GLU A 37 -11.40 9.07 55.70
N GLN A 38 -10.98 7.82 55.92
CA GLN A 38 -10.38 7.00 54.86
C GLN A 38 -11.39 6.66 53.73
N ALA A 39 -12.64 6.35 54.10
CA ALA A 39 -13.69 6.11 53.14
C ALA A 39 -14.01 7.35 52.29
N ASP A 40 -14.04 8.53 52.90
CA ASP A 40 -14.29 9.80 52.22
C ASP A 40 -13.14 10.19 51.28
N SER A 41 -11.90 9.92 51.66
CA SER A 41 -10.73 10.07 50.79
C SER A 41 -10.82 9.18 49.57
N LEU A 42 -11.17 7.89 49.74
CA LEU A 42 -11.34 6.94 48.64
C LEU A 42 -12.51 7.32 47.71
N ARG A 43 -13.60 7.88 48.26
CA ARG A 43 -14.72 8.42 47.46
C ARG A 43 -14.27 9.60 46.61
N ALA A 44 -13.50 10.53 47.23
CA ALA A 44 -12.98 11.68 46.48
C ALA A 44 -12.04 11.26 45.35
N ASP A 45 -11.14 10.32 45.60
CA ASP A 45 -10.24 9.77 44.56
C ASP A 45 -10.99 9.05 43.45
N ALA A 46 -12.03 8.26 43.80
CA ALA A 46 -12.90 7.60 42.85
C ALA A 46 -13.68 8.61 41.99
N ALA A 47 -14.21 9.66 42.58
CA ALA A 47 -14.92 10.73 41.89
C ALA A 47 -14.02 11.49 40.92
N ILE A 48 -12.79 11.83 41.34
CA ILE A 48 -11.79 12.47 40.47
C ILE A 48 -11.43 11.57 39.29
N LYS A 49 -11.22 10.28 39.49
CA LYS A 49 -10.93 9.31 38.43
C LYS A 49 -12.13 9.14 37.47
N GLN A 50 -13.35 9.12 38.02
CA GLN A 50 -14.56 9.02 37.20
C GLN A 50 -14.79 10.29 36.39
N GLN A 51 -14.58 11.47 36.98
CA GLN A 51 -14.67 12.75 36.28
C GLN A 51 -13.60 12.89 35.19
N ALA A 52 -12.38 12.43 35.44
CA ALA A 52 -11.32 12.36 34.42
C ALA A 52 -11.69 11.39 33.30
N ALA A 53 -12.29 10.23 33.60
CA ALA A 53 -12.76 9.27 32.63
C ALA A 53 -13.97 9.77 31.81
N GLU A 54 -14.89 10.50 32.43
CA GLU A 54 -16.04 11.11 31.76
C GLU A 54 -15.65 12.34 30.92
N SER A 55 -14.71 13.14 31.38
CA SER A 55 -14.17 14.25 30.59
C SER A 55 -13.39 13.73 29.36
N SER A 56 -12.71 12.59 29.49
CA SER A 56 -12.07 11.93 28.34
C SER A 56 -13.08 11.31 27.35
N LYS A 57 -14.29 10.96 27.81
CA LYS A 57 -15.37 10.43 26.93
C LYS A 57 -16.19 11.53 26.25
N LYS A 58 -16.25 12.74 26.81
CA LYS A 58 -17.03 13.87 26.27
C LYS A 58 -16.25 14.77 25.32
N SER A 59 -14.93 14.66 25.25
CA SER A 59 -14.19 15.40 24.23
C SER A 59 -14.37 14.71 22.89
N PHE A 60 -14.92 15.44 21.89
CA PHE A 60 -14.55 15.14 20.52
C PHE A 60 -13.04 14.91 20.53
N PRO A 61 -12.56 13.87 19.83
CA PRO A 61 -11.16 13.53 19.90
C PRO A 61 -10.33 14.72 19.48
N THR A 62 -9.81 15.41 20.44
CA THR A 62 -8.79 16.41 20.21
C THR A 62 -7.56 15.70 19.66
N THR A 63 -6.84 16.34 18.76
CA THR A 63 -5.59 15.87 18.16
C THR A 63 -4.60 15.27 19.17
N ALA A 64 -4.71 15.57 20.43
CA ALA A 64 -3.85 15.04 21.50
C ALA A 64 -4.12 13.59 21.93
N SER A 65 -5.33 13.04 21.71
CA SER A 65 -5.67 11.65 22.05
C SER A 65 -5.65 10.69 20.85
N ARG A 66 -5.37 11.23 19.66
CA ARG A 66 -5.36 10.48 18.40
C ARG A 66 -4.05 10.74 17.68
N SER A 67 -3.35 9.68 17.33
CA SER A 67 -2.11 9.81 16.58
C SER A 67 -2.40 10.21 15.14
N ILE A 68 -2.50 11.50 14.85
CA ILE A 68 -2.42 11.99 13.49
C ILE A 68 -0.94 12.12 13.15
N GLN A 69 -0.51 11.42 12.12
CA GLN A 69 0.84 11.49 11.61
C GLN A 69 0.79 12.17 10.25
N PHE A 70 1.51 13.26 10.13
CA PHE A 70 1.81 13.90 8.86
C PHE A 70 3.18 13.46 8.40
N SER A 71 3.29 13.16 7.12
CA SER A 71 4.56 12.86 6.48
C SER A 71 4.48 13.24 5.01
N GLY A 72 5.62 13.39 4.38
CA GLY A 72 5.66 13.70 2.97
C GLY A 72 7.02 13.44 2.38
N PHE A 73 7.09 13.49 1.07
CA PHE A 73 8.37 13.47 0.36
C PHE A 73 8.24 14.08 -1.03
N ALA A 74 9.36 14.64 -1.48
CA ALA A 74 9.54 15.07 -2.85
C ALA A 74 10.66 14.24 -3.50
N HIS A 75 10.49 13.94 -4.79
CA HIS A 75 11.50 13.41 -5.67
C HIS A 75 11.80 14.45 -6.75
N ILE A 76 12.99 15.01 -6.72
CA ILE A 76 13.53 15.89 -7.73
C ILE A 76 14.50 15.07 -8.55
N ARG A 77 14.29 14.98 -9.85
CA ARG A 77 15.04 14.09 -10.73
C ARG A 77 15.67 14.87 -11.86
N TYR A 78 16.89 14.48 -12.24
CA TYR A 78 17.54 14.81 -13.51
C TYR A 78 17.64 13.53 -14.33
N GLN A 79 17.38 13.63 -15.64
CA GLN A 79 17.59 12.55 -16.61
C GLN A 79 18.40 13.05 -17.78
N ASP A 80 19.28 12.20 -18.26
CA ASP A 80 20.13 12.37 -19.42
C ASP A 80 19.92 11.15 -20.33
N PHE A 81 19.49 11.39 -21.57
CA PHE A 81 19.07 10.35 -22.49
C PHE A 81 20.00 10.28 -23.70
N GLU A 82 20.45 9.07 -24.08
CA GLU A 82 21.19 8.88 -25.33
C GLU A 82 20.29 9.06 -26.57
N GLU A 83 18.99 8.95 -26.42
CA GLU A 83 18.00 9.13 -27.50
C GLU A 83 17.95 10.57 -27.98
N LYS A 84 18.39 10.81 -29.26
CA LYS A 84 18.57 12.16 -29.83
C LYS A 84 17.31 13.04 -29.82
N ASN A 85 16.13 12.48 -29.82
CA ASN A 85 14.86 13.21 -29.86
C ASN A 85 14.25 13.42 -28.45
N ARG A 86 14.90 12.93 -27.40
CA ARG A 86 14.47 13.09 -26.03
C ARG A 86 15.33 14.14 -25.33
N LYS A 87 14.70 15.09 -24.66
CA LYS A 87 15.41 16.18 -24.00
C LYS A 87 15.79 15.79 -22.58
N ASP A 88 17.03 16.10 -22.25
CA ASP A 88 17.54 16.02 -20.89
C ASP A 88 16.92 17.10 -20.01
N GLY A 89 16.86 16.86 -18.72
CA GLY A 89 16.39 17.91 -17.84
C GLY A 89 15.96 17.46 -16.47
N PHE A 90 15.52 18.46 -15.71
CA PHE A 90 14.99 18.29 -14.37
C PHE A 90 13.48 18.17 -14.37
N ASP A 91 12.96 17.31 -13.49
CA ASP A 91 11.53 17.24 -13.19
C ASP A 91 11.27 17.06 -11.69
N ILE A 92 10.08 17.46 -11.24
CA ILE A 92 9.54 17.05 -9.95
C ILE A 92 8.68 15.81 -10.21
N ARG A 93 9.28 14.65 -10.01
CA ARG A 93 8.62 13.38 -10.31
C ARG A 93 7.48 13.05 -9.36
N ARG A 94 7.63 13.42 -8.08
CA ARG A 94 6.63 13.24 -7.01
C ARG A 94 6.74 14.35 -5.98
N ALA A 95 5.61 14.80 -5.48
CA ALA A 95 5.51 15.72 -4.35
C ALA A 95 4.32 15.27 -3.50
N ARG A 96 4.55 14.34 -2.55
CA ARG A 96 3.50 13.66 -1.82
C ARG A 96 3.36 14.16 -0.40
N PHE A 97 2.12 14.38 -0.02
CA PHE A 97 1.70 14.63 1.35
C PHE A 97 0.82 13.46 1.81
N ASP A 98 1.06 13.00 3.02
CA ASP A 98 0.42 11.81 3.60
C ASP A 98 -0.05 12.13 5.02
N MET A 99 -1.32 11.95 5.29
CA MET A 99 -1.94 12.03 6.60
C MET A 99 -2.54 10.67 6.93
N LYS A 100 -2.12 10.08 8.03
CA LYS A 100 -2.64 8.81 8.52
C LYS A 100 -2.79 8.83 10.03
N GLY A 101 -3.65 7.98 10.55
CA GLY A 101 -3.84 7.88 11.98
C GLY A 101 -4.84 6.81 12.39
N ASN A 102 -5.02 6.70 13.70
CA ASN A 102 -6.04 5.87 14.29
C ASN A 102 -7.08 6.78 14.97
N LEU A 103 -8.35 6.62 14.64
CA LEU A 103 -9.45 7.30 15.34
C LEU A 103 -9.82 6.56 16.63
N THR A 104 -9.67 5.26 16.62
CA THR A 104 -9.85 4.36 17.76
C THR A 104 -8.79 3.25 17.69
N SER A 105 -8.78 2.33 18.64
CA SER A 105 -7.90 1.15 18.62
C SER A 105 -8.17 0.22 17.42
N PHE A 106 -9.38 0.27 16.87
CA PHE A 106 -9.81 -0.59 15.78
C PHE A 106 -10.08 0.13 14.46
N PHE A 107 -10.06 1.47 14.43
CA PHE A 107 -10.33 2.25 13.21
C PHE A 107 -9.12 3.12 12.85
N ALA A 108 -8.53 2.85 11.69
CA ALA A 108 -7.45 3.62 11.09
C ALA A 108 -7.91 4.30 9.80
N TYR A 109 -7.22 5.36 9.40
CA TYR A 109 -7.48 6.05 8.13
C TYR A 109 -6.19 6.53 7.48
N ARG A 110 -6.27 6.80 6.17
CA ARG A 110 -5.20 7.43 5.42
C ARG A 110 -5.74 8.31 4.32
N LEU A 111 -5.11 9.48 4.18
CA LEU A 111 -5.25 10.38 3.04
C LEU A 111 -3.86 10.67 2.47
N GLN A 112 -3.68 10.48 1.17
CA GLN A 112 -2.43 10.80 0.49
C GLN A 112 -2.72 11.50 -0.82
N ALA A 113 -2.04 12.63 -1.07
CA ALA A 113 -2.10 13.36 -2.33
C ALA A 113 -0.70 13.47 -2.96
N ASP A 114 -0.66 13.57 -4.28
CA ASP A 114 0.54 13.89 -5.06
C ASP A 114 0.30 15.21 -5.81
N PHE A 115 1.17 16.18 -5.58
CA PHE A 115 1.08 17.52 -6.13
C PHE A 115 2.03 17.74 -7.32
N ALA A 116 2.80 16.72 -7.71
CA ALA A 116 3.66 16.78 -8.89
C ALA A 116 2.81 16.73 -10.17
N GLY A 117 3.01 17.70 -11.05
CA GLY A 117 2.17 17.87 -12.24
C GLY A 117 0.73 18.23 -11.88
N SER A 118 -0.24 17.46 -12.35
CA SER A 118 -1.64 17.65 -11.97
C SER A 118 -1.91 17.05 -10.60
N PRO A 119 -2.34 17.85 -9.60
CA PRO A 119 -2.68 17.33 -8.27
C PRO A 119 -3.72 16.22 -8.31
N LYS A 120 -3.48 15.14 -7.55
CA LYS A 120 -4.40 14.00 -7.51
C LYS A 120 -4.42 13.36 -6.12
N LEU A 121 -5.61 12.95 -5.70
CA LEU A 121 -5.78 12.12 -4.52
C LEU A 121 -5.31 10.70 -4.85
N LEU A 122 -4.39 10.17 -4.06
CA LEU A 122 -3.85 8.82 -4.24
C LEU A 122 -4.53 7.82 -3.31
N ASP A 123 -4.44 8.02 -2.01
CA ASP A 123 -5.08 7.18 -1.00
C ASP A 123 -6.16 7.98 -0.27
N ALA A 124 -7.35 7.41 -0.12
CA ALA A 124 -8.43 7.91 0.70
C ALA A 124 -9.23 6.72 1.20
N TYR A 125 -8.87 6.19 2.37
CA TYR A 125 -9.52 5.01 2.90
C TYR A 125 -9.62 4.98 4.42
N GLY A 126 -10.61 4.22 4.91
CA GLY A 126 -10.70 3.77 6.29
C GLY A 126 -10.40 2.28 6.39
N GLU A 127 -9.80 1.87 7.49
CA GLU A 127 -9.52 0.48 7.83
C GLU A 127 -10.12 0.14 9.19
N ILE A 128 -10.92 -0.92 9.24
CA ILE A 128 -11.50 -1.47 10.46
C ILE A 128 -10.72 -2.74 10.81
N LYS A 129 -10.01 -2.71 11.93
CA LYS A 129 -9.27 -3.85 12.48
C LYS A 129 -10.17 -4.63 13.43
N ILE A 130 -10.71 -5.75 12.96
CA ILE A 130 -11.59 -6.60 13.76
C ILE A 130 -10.76 -7.55 14.61
N THR A 131 -9.80 -8.21 13.98
CA THR A 131 -8.84 -9.12 14.63
C THR A 131 -7.50 -9.07 13.89
N ASP A 132 -6.48 -9.78 14.34
CA ASP A 132 -5.21 -9.92 13.61
C ASP A 132 -5.40 -10.60 12.24
N TYR A 133 -6.36 -11.51 12.13
CA TYR A 133 -6.63 -12.26 10.90
C TYR A 133 -7.72 -11.64 10.03
N LEU A 134 -8.39 -10.58 10.49
CA LEU A 134 -9.45 -9.91 9.72
C LEU A 134 -9.41 -8.39 9.93
N ASN A 135 -9.09 -7.68 8.87
CA ASN A 135 -9.32 -6.25 8.72
C ASN A 135 -10.13 -5.98 7.45
N ILE A 136 -10.85 -4.89 7.43
CA ILE A 136 -11.65 -4.43 6.29
C ILE A 136 -11.17 -3.04 5.93
N THR A 137 -10.74 -2.86 4.68
CA THR A 137 -10.34 -1.56 4.12
C THR A 137 -11.37 -1.12 3.09
N VAL A 138 -11.84 0.12 3.19
CA VAL A 138 -12.84 0.69 2.28
C VAL A 138 -12.38 2.06 1.79
N GLY A 139 -12.44 2.30 0.49
CA GLY A 139 -12.06 3.55 -0.14
C GLY A 139 -11.13 3.36 -1.32
N GLN A 140 -10.26 4.33 -1.55
CA GLN A 140 -9.27 4.31 -2.61
C GLN A 140 -7.89 3.97 -2.05
N PHE A 141 -7.30 2.90 -2.53
CA PHE A 141 -5.98 2.40 -2.09
C PHE A 141 -5.32 1.54 -3.15
N ARG A 142 -4.09 1.09 -2.89
CA ARG A 142 -3.36 0.22 -3.82
C ARG A 142 -4.01 -1.14 -3.93
N ILE A 143 -4.24 -1.56 -5.18
CA ILE A 143 -4.70 -2.92 -5.50
C ILE A 143 -3.70 -3.94 -4.93
N PRO A 144 -4.16 -5.01 -4.24
CA PRO A 144 -3.27 -6.00 -3.63
C PRO A 144 -2.66 -6.95 -4.68
N PHE A 145 -1.85 -6.38 -5.57
CA PHE A 145 -1.16 -7.08 -6.65
C PHE A 145 0.26 -6.53 -6.79
N SER A 146 1.25 -7.42 -6.90
CA SER A 146 2.69 -7.14 -6.99
C SER A 146 3.30 -6.50 -5.72
N ARG A 147 4.42 -7.03 -5.28
CA ARG A 147 5.24 -6.46 -4.19
C ARG A 147 5.72 -5.06 -4.52
N GLU A 148 6.27 -4.90 -5.73
CA GLU A 148 6.84 -3.64 -6.17
C GLU A 148 5.76 -2.55 -6.24
N ASN A 149 4.56 -2.87 -6.74
CA ASN A 149 3.43 -1.96 -6.71
C ASN A 149 3.04 -1.54 -5.29
N LEU A 150 3.08 -2.45 -4.32
CA LEU A 150 2.72 -2.19 -2.93
C LEU A 150 3.84 -1.50 -2.13
N THR A 151 5.06 -1.51 -2.63
CA THR A 151 6.19 -0.81 -1.99
C THR A 151 6.04 0.71 -2.12
N SER A 152 6.21 1.41 -1.00
CA SER A 152 6.16 2.87 -1.00
C SER A 152 7.34 3.46 -1.77
N MET A 153 7.08 4.46 -2.62
CA MET A 153 8.11 5.03 -3.50
C MET A 153 9.27 5.70 -2.74
N ASN A 154 9.05 6.20 -1.53
CA ASN A 154 10.12 6.73 -0.67
C ASN A 154 11.03 5.65 -0.08
N LYS A 155 10.61 4.37 -0.12
CA LYS A 155 11.39 3.20 0.33
C LYS A 155 11.90 2.35 -0.84
N PHE A 156 11.59 2.77 -2.06
CA PHE A 156 11.91 2.01 -3.25
C PHE A 156 13.40 2.12 -3.56
N GLU A 157 14.08 0.99 -3.79
CA GLU A 157 15.52 0.95 -3.98
C GLU A 157 15.98 1.50 -5.32
N LEU A 158 15.09 1.58 -6.30
CA LEU A 158 15.31 2.12 -7.63
C LEU A 158 14.56 3.44 -7.83
N ILE A 159 14.77 4.10 -8.95
CA ILE A 159 14.01 5.28 -9.36
C ILE A 159 12.75 4.86 -10.10
N ASP A 160 12.86 3.87 -11.00
CA ASP A 160 11.79 3.38 -11.87
C ASP A 160 11.32 1.97 -11.49
N LEU A 161 10.03 1.73 -11.68
CA LEU A 161 9.42 0.41 -11.53
C LEU A 161 9.90 -0.53 -12.63
N SER A 162 9.77 -1.83 -12.38
CA SER A 162 10.00 -2.85 -13.39
C SER A 162 8.94 -2.76 -14.49
N GLN A 163 9.32 -3.09 -15.71
CA GLN A 163 8.47 -2.93 -16.89
C GLN A 163 7.15 -3.69 -16.77
N ALA A 164 7.21 -4.95 -16.33
CA ALA A 164 6.02 -5.75 -16.08
C ALA A 164 5.11 -5.11 -15.02
N VAL A 165 5.66 -4.65 -13.90
CA VAL A 165 4.86 -3.97 -12.86
C VAL A 165 4.24 -2.69 -13.39
N ASP A 166 4.97 -1.91 -14.20
CA ASP A 166 4.44 -0.69 -14.82
C ASP A 166 3.32 -0.97 -15.83
N ALA A 167 3.37 -2.12 -16.52
CA ALA A 167 2.37 -2.52 -17.50
C ALA A 167 1.12 -3.18 -16.91
N PHE A 168 1.24 -3.89 -15.77
CA PHE A 168 0.15 -4.72 -15.27
C PHE A 168 -0.59 -4.15 -14.05
N THR A 169 -0.09 -3.08 -13.44
CA THR A 169 -0.62 -2.60 -12.15
C THR A 169 -1.23 -1.20 -12.23
N ALA A 170 -1.95 -0.88 -13.28
CA ALA A 170 -2.52 0.44 -13.51
C ALA A 170 -1.48 1.57 -13.37
N ARG A 171 -0.33 1.39 -14.02
CA ARG A 171 0.79 2.34 -14.07
C ARG A 171 1.03 2.86 -15.47
N GLY A 172 2.18 3.50 -15.71
CA GLY A 172 2.47 4.22 -16.94
C GLY A 172 2.33 3.42 -18.23
N LYS A 173 2.71 2.14 -18.22
CA LYS A 173 2.59 1.24 -19.38
C LYS A 173 1.27 0.45 -19.43
N ASP A 174 0.42 0.48 -18.41
CA ASP A 174 -0.87 -0.21 -18.41
C ASP A 174 -1.82 0.38 -19.45
N VAL A 175 -2.63 -0.46 -20.10
CA VAL A 175 -3.58 -0.06 -21.15
C VAL A 175 -4.65 0.93 -20.67
N ILE A 176 -5.03 0.88 -19.38
CA ILE A 176 -5.97 1.82 -18.76
C ILE A 176 -5.31 3.13 -18.31
N GLY A 177 -3.99 3.26 -18.46
CA GLY A 177 -3.23 4.44 -18.06
C GLY A 177 -2.67 4.39 -16.63
N ASN A 178 -2.10 5.51 -16.19
CA ASN A 178 -1.40 5.61 -14.92
C ASN A 178 -2.32 6.04 -13.78
N HIS A 179 -2.76 5.08 -12.98
CA HIS A 179 -3.54 5.26 -11.75
C HIS A 179 -2.69 5.03 -10.49
N ASN A 180 -1.36 5.05 -10.61
CA ASN A 180 -0.42 4.82 -9.50
C ASN A 180 -0.65 3.49 -8.75
N GLY A 181 -1.17 2.47 -9.45
CA GLY A 181 -1.45 1.14 -8.90
C GLY A 181 -2.63 1.07 -7.93
N ARG A 182 -3.60 1.99 -8.07
CA ARG A 182 -4.72 2.16 -7.14
C ARG A 182 -6.07 2.09 -7.82
N ASP A 183 -7.07 1.78 -7.00
CA ASP A 183 -8.47 1.83 -7.41
C ASP A 183 -9.37 2.04 -6.17
N ILE A 184 -10.66 2.30 -6.41
CA ILE A 184 -11.68 2.43 -5.38
C ILE A 184 -12.31 1.06 -5.15
N GLY A 185 -12.41 0.63 -3.90
CA GLY A 185 -12.97 -0.68 -3.58
C GLY A 185 -13.05 -1.01 -2.09
N VAL A 186 -13.29 -2.29 -1.85
CA VAL A 186 -13.32 -2.90 -0.52
C VAL A 186 -12.37 -4.09 -0.51
N GLN A 187 -11.61 -4.22 0.56
CA GLN A 187 -10.65 -5.32 0.75
C GLN A 187 -10.80 -5.89 2.15
N ILE A 188 -10.75 -7.20 2.26
CA ILE A 188 -10.47 -7.89 3.51
C ILE A 188 -9.02 -8.39 3.50
N GLY A 189 -8.42 -8.51 4.67
CA GLY A 189 -7.06 -9.02 4.81
C GLY A 189 -6.68 -9.25 6.25
N GLY A 190 -5.49 -9.80 6.45
CA GLY A 190 -4.96 -10.04 7.77
C GLY A 190 -3.85 -11.09 7.79
N VAL A 191 -3.50 -11.52 8.99
CA VAL A 191 -2.48 -12.53 9.26
C VAL A 191 -3.18 -13.82 9.66
N LEU A 192 -3.17 -14.84 8.77
CA LEU A 192 -3.80 -16.14 9.04
C LEU A 192 -3.01 -16.97 10.04
N VAL A 193 -1.68 -16.93 9.93
CA VAL A 193 -0.79 -17.70 10.81
C VAL A 193 0.32 -16.80 11.30
N LYS A 194 0.49 -16.75 12.63
CA LYS A 194 1.52 -15.94 13.30
C LYS A 194 2.35 -16.82 14.22
N ASN A 195 3.66 -16.64 14.20
CA ASN A 195 4.58 -17.28 15.11
C ASN A 195 5.41 -16.22 15.83
N LYS A 196 5.18 -16.03 17.14
CA LYS A 196 5.82 -14.98 17.96
C LYS A 196 5.69 -13.61 17.28
N SER A 197 6.76 -13.11 16.67
CA SER A 197 6.83 -11.81 16.00
C SER A 197 6.78 -11.89 14.48
N LEU A 198 6.64 -13.09 13.89
CA LEU A 198 6.65 -13.29 12.45
C LEU A 198 5.24 -13.62 11.94
N ASN A 199 4.74 -12.84 11.00
CA ASN A 199 3.53 -13.15 10.26
C ASN A 199 3.87 -14.21 9.22
N LEU A 200 3.54 -15.48 9.49
CA LEU A 200 3.91 -16.59 8.60
C LEU A 200 3.08 -16.60 7.33
N ILE A 201 1.77 -16.35 7.44
CA ILE A 201 0.86 -16.33 6.29
C ILE A 201 -0.01 -15.08 6.39
N GLU A 202 0.04 -14.24 5.36
CA GLU A 202 -0.78 -13.05 5.20
C GLU A 202 -1.63 -13.16 3.93
N TYR A 203 -2.83 -12.61 3.95
CA TYR A 203 -3.70 -12.60 2.78
C TYR A 203 -4.38 -11.25 2.59
N ARG A 204 -4.78 -10.97 1.35
CA ARG A 204 -5.66 -9.87 0.97
C ARG A 204 -6.58 -10.33 -0.14
N LEU A 205 -7.84 -9.95 -0.07
CA LEU A 205 -8.85 -10.20 -1.09
C LEU A 205 -9.71 -8.95 -1.21
N GLY A 206 -9.82 -8.39 -2.39
CA GLY A 206 -10.55 -7.16 -2.60
C GLY A 206 -11.39 -7.16 -3.88
N VAL A 207 -12.41 -6.31 -3.86
CA VAL A 207 -13.30 -6.02 -4.99
C VAL A 207 -13.18 -4.54 -5.30
N PHE A 208 -12.93 -4.20 -6.57
CA PHE A 208 -12.60 -2.86 -7.04
C PHE A 208 -13.48 -2.44 -8.20
N ASN A 209 -13.52 -1.14 -8.49
CA ASN A 209 -14.26 -0.60 -9.63
C ASN A 209 -13.64 -0.98 -11.00
N GLY A 210 -12.33 -1.19 -11.09
CA GLY A 210 -11.63 -1.45 -12.35
C GLY A 210 -11.32 -0.20 -13.18
N SER A 211 -11.64 0.99 -12.68
CA SER A 211 -11.52 2.26 -13.41
C SER A 211 -10.33 3.13 -12.98
N GLY A 212 -9.66 2.76 -11.89
CA GLY A 212 -8.54 3.50 -11.35
C GLY A 212 -8.93 4.62 -10.38
N ILE A 213 -7.98 5.54 -10.12
CA ILE A 213 -8.15 6.58 -9.10
C ILE A 213 -9.16 7.64 -9.49
N ASN A 214 -9.93 8.12 -8.48
CA ASN A 214 -10.83 9.27 -8.58
C ASN A 214 -11.94 9.10 -9.62
N ILE A 215 -12.23 7.87 -10.05
CA ILE A 215 -13.26 7.55 -11.01
C ILE A 215 -14.34 6.73 -10.29
N ALA A 216 -15.52 7.33 -10.15
CA ALA A 216 -16.68 6.69 -9.51
C ALA A 216 -17.44 5.79 -10.48
N ASP A 217 -17.40 6.11 -11.76
CA ASP A 217 -18.11 5.39 -12.81
C ASP A 217 -17.24 4.29 -13.41
N THR A 218 -17.85 3.15 -13.68
CA THR A 218 -17.20 2.03 -14.33
C THR A 218 -17.70 1.93 -15.78
N ALA A 219 -16.80 1.68 -16.70
CA ALA A 219 -17.14 1.56 -18.12
C ALA A 219 -18.15 0.42 -18.42
N ASN A 220 -18.40 -0.49 -17.46
CA ASN A 220 -19.16 -1.71 -17.69
C ASN A 220 -19.91 -2.28 -16.49
N SER A 221 -20.11 -1.60 -15.41
CA SER A 221 -20.74 -2.11 -14.17
C SER A 221 -20.08 -3.38 -13.57
N ALA A 222 -19.10 -3.97 -14.23
CA ALA A 222 -18.34 -5.09 -13.69
C ALA A 222 -17.44 -4.63 -12.54
N LYS A 223 -17.12 -5.55 -11.65
CA LYS A 223 -16.16 -5.32 -10.58
C LYS A 223 -14.96 -6.22 -10.77
N ASP A 224 -13.80 -5.66 -10.49
CA ASP A 224 -12.53 -6.35 -10.55
C ASP A 224 -12.25 -7.03 -9.22
N ILE A 225 -11.69 -8.23 -9.27
CA ILE A 225 -11.28 -8.99 -8.08
C ILE A 225 -9.77 -9.05 -8.06
N ALA A 226 -9.18 -8.73 -6.90
CA ALA A 226 -7.75 -8.91 -6.68
C ALA A 226 -7.50 -9.68 -5.39
N ALA A 227 -6.60 -10.64 -5.45
CA ALA A 227 -6.20 -11.46 -4.32
C ALA A 227 -4.67 -11.55 -4.22
N ARG A 228 -4.15 -11.63 -3.00
CA ARG A 228 -2.72 -11.84 -2.74
C ARG A 228 -2.55 -12.66 -1.48
N ILE A 229 -1.64 -13.63 -1.52
CA ILE A 229 -1.18 -14.41 -0.40
C ILE A 229 0.34 -14.27 -0.26
N ILE A 230 0.83 -14.20 0.97
CA ILE A 230 2.25 -14.11 1.29
C ILE A 230 2.58 -15.16 2.33
N VAL A 231 3.69 -15.84 2.13
CA VAL A 231 4.27 -16.80 3.07
C VAL A 231 5.66 -16.32 3.46
N ASN A 232 5.88 -16.13 4.77
CA ASN A 232 7.15 -15.71 5.36
C ASN A 232 7.73 -16.86 6.23
N PRO A 233 8.44 -17.84 5.67
CA PRO A 233 8.87 -19.03 6.41
C PRO A 233 9.85 -18.71 7.54
N VAL A 234 10.73 -17.76 7.29
CA VAL A 234 11.73 -17.24 8.23
C VAL A 234 11.88 -15.73 8.06
N LYS A 235 12.47 -15.08 9.05
CA LYS A 235 12.72 -13.63 9.02
C LYS A 235 13.53 -13.25 7.78
N GLY A 236 13.00 -12.31 7.02
CA GLY A 236 13.63 -11.78 5.80
C GLY A 236 13.29 -12.54 4.52
N LEU A 237 12.86 -13.80 4.59
CA LEU A 237 12.44 -14.59 3.43
C LEU A 237 10.94 -14.53 3.24
N SER A 238 10.49 -14.21 2.04
CA SER A 238 9.08 -14.08 1.70
C SER A 238 8.82 -14.59 0.29
N PHE A 239 7.74 -15.33 0.14
CA PHE A 239 7.15 -15.74 -1.13
C PHE A 239 5.73 -15.23 -1.21
N GLY A 240 5.27 -14.91 -2.40
CA GLY A 240 3.89 -14.47 -2.58
C GLY A 240 3.34 -14.84 -3.94
N ALA A 241 2.02 -14.91 -4.01
CA ALA A 241 1.26 -15.03 -5.24
C ALA A 241 0.14 -14.00 -5.25
N SER A 242 -0.12 -13.43 -6.42
CA SER A 242 -1.16 -12.43 -6.63
C SER A 242 -2.00 -12.81 -7.84
N TYR A 243 -3.29 -12.54 -7.76
CA TYR A 243 -4.26 -12.76 -8.83
C TYR A 243 -5.11 -11.51 -9.02
N TYR A 244 -5.41 -11.18 -10.27
CA TYR A 244 -6.31 -10.11 -10.63
C TYR A 244 -7.17 -10.56 -11.80
N ASN A 245 -8.48 -10.40 -11.66
CA ASN A 245 -9.46 -10.65 -12.74
C ASN A 245 -10.39 -9.44 -12.81
N GLY A 246 -10.49 -8.85 -14.00
CA GLY A 246 -11.27 -7.65 -14.16
C GLY A 246 -11.46 -7.22 -15.59
N TRP A 247 -11.97 -6.00 -15.73
CA TRP A 247 -12.28 -5.36 -17.00
C TRP A 247 -11.76 -3.93 -16.98
N GLY A 248 -11.28 -3.45 -18.11
CA GLY A 248 -10.79 -2.07 -18.20
C GLY A 248 -11.00 -1.49 -19.59
N LYS A 249 -11.23 -0.17 -19.61
CA LYS A 249 -11.30 0.59 -20.86
C LYS A 249 -9.90 1.03 -21.25
N ALA A 250 -9.39 0.51 -22.36
CA ALA A 250 -8.09 0.91 -22.85
C ALA A 250 -8.10 2.36 -23.34
N ILE A 251 -7.06 3.12 -22.94
CA ILE A 251 -6.82 4.49 -23.39
C ILE A 251 -5.52 4.63 -24.19
N LYS A 252 -4.70 3.58 -24.23
CA LYS A 252 -3.43 3.58 -24.96
C LYS A 252 -3.64 3.34 -26.44
N PRO A 253 -3.05 4.14 -27.33
CA PRO A 253 -3.14 3.96 -28.79
C PRO A 253 -2.58 2.60 -29.28
N THR A 254 -1.65 2.02 -28.51
CA THR A 254 -1.04 0.72 -28.79
C THR A 254 -1.97 -0.47 -28.49
N SER A 255 -3.13 -0.23 -27.90
CA SER A 255 -4.10 -1.29 -27.60
C SER A 255 -5.06 -1.49 -28.77
N ASP A 256 -5.29 -2.76 -29.12
CA ASP A 256 -6.26 -3.19 -30.15
C ASP A 256 -7.73 -2.93 -29.77
N PHE A 257 -7.99 -2.57 -28.51
CA PHE A 257 -9.32 -2.25 -28.00
C PHE A 257 -9.46 -0.84 -27.41
N ILE A 258 -8.71 0.13 -27.92
CA ILE A 258 -8.79 1.52 -27.47
C ILE A 258 -10.24 2.01 -27.42
N GLY A 259 -10.62 2.66 -26.31
CA GLY A 259 -11.98 3.17 -26.08
C GLY A 259 -13.01 2.12 -25.72
N LYS A 260 -12.69 0.83 -25.81
CA LYS A 260 -13.58 -0.30 -25.47
C LYS A 260 -13.16 -0.93 -24.15
N SER A 261 -14.12 -1.51 -23.44
CA SER A 261 -13.84 -2.30 -22.23
C SER A 261 -13.60 -3.76 -22.61
N GLN A 262 -12.50 -4.32 -22.14
CA GLN A 262 -12.11 -5.72 -22.38
C GLN A 262 -11.61 -6.35 -21.07
N ALA A 263 -11.52 -7.68 -21.08
CA ALA A 263 -10.98 -8.44 -19.97
C ALA A 263 -9.50 -8.06 -19.70
N ARG A 264 -9.17 -7.97 -18.42
CA ARG A 264 -7.81 -7.72 -17.90
C ARG A 264 -7.52 -8.72 -16.80
N ASN A 265 -6.77 -9.76 -17.10
CA ASN A 265 -6.44 -10.83 -16.16
C ASN A 265 -4.95 -10.85 -15.88
N ARG A 266 -4.56 -11.04 -14.62
CA ARG A 266 -3.17 -11.03 -14.19
C ARG A 266 -2.92 -12.14 -13.19
N MET A 267 -1.75 -12.74 -13.27
CA MET A 267 -1.18 -13.61 -12.25
C MET A 267 0.26 -13.19 -11.99
N GLY A 268 0.64 -13.13 -10.72
CA GLY A 268 2.00 -12.73 -10.32
C GLY A 268 2.54 -13.63 -9.23
N PHE A 269 3.82 -13.93 -9.32
CA PHE A 269 4.58 -14.66 -8.30
C PHE A 269 5.75 -13.82 -7.85
N GLU A 270 6.05 -13.83 -6.57
CA GLU A 270 7.11 -13.01 -6.00
C GLU A 270 7.94 -13.79 -5.00
N ALA A 271 9.22 -13.48 -4.94
CA ALA A 271 10.14 -13.95 -3.94
C ALA A 271 11.05 -12.82 -3.47
N SER A 272 11.41 -12.81 -2.19
CA SER A 272 12.41 -11.89 -1.70
C SER A 272 13.15 -12.46 -0.51
N TYR A 273 14.43 -12.12 -0.42
CA TYR A 273 15.21 -12.31 0.79
C TYR A 273 15.93 -11.00 1.15
N THR A 274 15.69 -10.50 2.35
CA THR A 274 16.22 -9.22 2.80
C THR A 274 16.86 -9.38 4.17
N THR A 275 18.12 -8.94 4.26
CA THR A 275 18.88 -8.84 5.50
C THR A 275 19.24 -7.37 5.79
N THR A 276 20.02 -7.12 6.82
CA THR A 276 20.58 -5.78 7.09
C THR A 276 21.64 -5.35 6.07
N ARG A 277 22.26 -6.30 5.37
CA ARG A 277 23.36 -6.07 4.45
C ARG A 277 22.98 -6.18 2.99
N PHE A 278 22.11 -7.11 2.65
CA PHE A 278 21.73 -7.33 1.27
C PHE A 278 20.23 -7.65 1.12
N SER A 279 19.74 -7.42 -0.07
CA SER A 279 18.39 -7.78 -0.50
C SER A 279 18.44 -8.42 -1.88
N VAL A 280 17.62 -9.46 -2.09
CA VAL A 280 17.32 -10.01 -3.41
C VAL A 280 15.80 -10.06 -3.53
N LYS A 281 15.27 -9.56 -4.65
CA LYS A 281 13.82 -9.51 -4.92
C LYS A 281 13.58 -9.88 -6.36
N SER A 282 12.50 -10.62 -6.58
CA SER A 282 12.09 -11.03 -7.93
C SER A 282 10.58 -11.11 -7.99
N GLU A 283 10.01 -10.76 -9.13
CA GLU A 283 8.61 -11.01 -9.48
C GLU A 283 8.54 -11.50 -10.92
N TYR A 284 7.63 -12.44 -11.18
CA TYR A 284 7.18 -12.86 -12.49
C TYR A 284 5.70 -12.52 -12.60
N ILE A 285 5.31 -11.79 -13.64
CA ILE A 285 3.93 -11.38 -13.88
C ILE A 285 3.55 -11.74 -15.31
N MET A 286 2.41 -12.38 -15.45
CA MET A 286 1.78 -12.66 -16.74
C MET A 286 0.32 -12.22 -16.71
N GLY A 287 -0.24 -11.95 -17.88
CA GLY A 287 -1.63 -11.54 -17.97
C GLY A 287 -2.08 -11.24 -19.38
N THR A 288 -3.39 -11.03 -19.50
CA THR A 288 -4.06 -10.77 -20.77
C THR A 288 -4.75 -9.42 -20.73
N ASP A 289 -4.56 -8.61 -21.75
CA ASP A 289 -5.34 -7.40 -22.02
C ASP A 289 -6.13 -7.61 -23.32
N GLY A 290 -7.45 -7.80 -23.20
CA GLY A 290 -8.29 -8.13 -24.35
C GLY A 290 -7.95 -9.48 -24.93
N LYS A 291 -7.21 -9.50 -26.03
CA LYS A 291 -6.73 -10.73 -26.72
C LYS A 291 -5.21 -10.87 -26.67
N THR A 292 -4.51 -9.89 -26.07
CA THR A 292 -3.05 -9.84 -26.06
C THR A 292 -2.50 -10.39 -24.75
N ASP A 293 -1.82 -11.52 -24.83
CA ASP A 293 -1.08 -12.10 -23.72
C ASP A 293 0.28 -11.43 -23.58
N LYS A 294 0.66 -11.17 -22.33
CA LYS A 294 1.88 -10.44 -21.98
C LYS A 294 2.54 -11.11 -20.78
N ALA A 295 3.86 -11.03 -20.71
CA ALA A 295 4.62 -11.54 -19.58
C ALA A 295 5.84 -10.67 -19.30
N GLY A 296 6.37 -10.78 -18.10
CA GLY A 296 7.65 -10.15 -17.75
C GLY A 296 8.08 -10.51 -16.33
N TRP A 297 9.35 -10.34 -16.09
CA TRP A 297 9.91 -10.60 -14.77
C TRP A 297 11.10 -9.70 -14.50
N TYR A 298 11.48 -9.63 -13.26
CA TYR A 298 12.71 -8.98 -12.86
C TYR A 298 13.41 -9.73 -11.74
N VAL A 299 14.71 -9.52 -11.62
CA VAL A 299 15.49 -9.80 -10.44
C VAL A 299 16.29 -8.57 -10.03
N LEU A 300 16.21 -8.21 -8.76
CA LEU A 300 16.90 -7.06 -8.17
C LEU A 300 17.80 -7.55 -7.04
N GLY A 301 19.06 -7.11 -7.04
CA GLY A 301 20.01 -7.28 -5.96
C GLY A 301 20.46 -5.94 -5.40
N GLY A 302 20.46 -5.82 -4.07
CA GLY A 302 20.98 -4.65 -3.36
C GLY A 302 21.98 -5.05 -2.28
N TYR A 303 23.12 -4.35 -2.18
CA TYR A 303 24.14 -4.59 -1.17
C TYR A 303 24.60 -3.28 -0.52
N TYR A 304 24.55 -3.21 0.81
CA TYR A 304 25.09 -2.08 1.55
C TYR A 304 26.61 -2.18 1.68
N ILE A 305 27.31 -1.38 0.88
CA ILE A 305 28.77 -1.18 0.97
C ILE A 305 29.10 -0.57 2.33
N VAL A 306 28.39 0.51 2.67
CA VAL A 306 28.40 1.12 4.00
C VAL A 306 27.03 0.93 4.64
N PRO A 307 26.90 0.21 5.76
CA PRO A 307 25.62 -0.10 6.38
C PRO A 307 24.72 1.13 6.52
N SER A 308 23.47 1.00 6.05
CA SER A 308 22.44 2.03 6.05
C SER A 308 22.74 3.33 5.29
N LYS A 309 23.97 3.51 4.78
CA LYS A 309 24.40 4.74 4.09
C LYS A 309 24.57 4.58 2.60
N LEU A 310 25.44 3.66 2.17
CA LEU A 310 25.75 3.49 0.74
C LEU A 310 25.36 2.08 0.29
N GLN A 311 24.39 2.01 -0.60
CA GLN A 311 23.89 0.77 -1.18
C GLN A 311 24.19 0.75 -2.69
N ALA A 312 24.82 -0.31 -3.16
CA ALA A 312 24.86 -0.65 -4.58
C ALA A 312 23.62 -1.49 -4.93
N VAL A 313 23.01 -1.21 -6.08
CA VAL A 313 21.81 -1.92 -6.56
C VAL A 313 22.00 -2.25 -8.03
N ALA A 314 21.62 -3.46 -8.39
CA ALA A 314 21.52 -3.90 -9.78
C ALA A 314 20.20 -4.62 -10.01
N LYS A 315 19.60 -4.43 -11.20
CA LYS A 315 18.36 -5.09 -11.61
C LYS A 315 18.46 -5.51 -13.08
N PHE A 316 18.05 -6.72 -13.35
CA PHE A 316 17.64 -7.16 -14.68
C PHE A 316 16.13 -7.22 -14.74
N ASP A 317 15.54 -6.77 -15.83
CA ASP A 317 14.09 -6.60 -15.98
C ASP A 317 13.72 -6.81 -17.46
N THR A 318 12.87 -7.75 -17.73
CA THR A 318 12.42 -8.11 -19.08
C THR A 318 10.90 -8.05 -19.17
N PHE A 319 10.41 -7.63 -20.32
CA PHE A 319 8.97 -7.52 -20.58
C PHE A 319 8.66 -7.83 -22.05
N ASP A 320 7.76 -8.75 -22.23
CA ASP A 320 7.15 -9.13 -23.51
C ASP A 320 5.73 -8.54 -23.58
N PRO A 321 5.50 -7.53 -24.42
CA PRO A 321 4.20 -6.87 -24.55
C PRO A 321 3.17 -7.68 -25.34
N ASN A 322 3.58 -8.74 -26.05
CA ASN A 322 2.72 -9.66 -26.79
C ASN A 322 3.42 -10.99 -27.06
N THR A 323 3.18 -11.97 -26.21
CA THR A 323 3.83 -13.29 -26.27
C THR A 323 3.54 -14.11 -27.53
N SER A 324 2.64 -13.62 -28.38
CA SER A 324 2.35 -14.24 -29.69
C SER A 324 3.11 -13.60 -30.86
N THR A 325 3.99 -12.63 -30.55
CA THR A 325 4.77 -11.89 -31.56
C THR A 325 6.23 -12.01 -31.23
N ASP A 326 7.06 -12.39 -32.19
CA ASP A 326 8.51 -12.45 -32.05
C ASP A 326 9.12 -11.04 -32.13
N ASP A 327 10.35 -10.88 -31.67
CA ASP A 327 11.17 -9.67 -31.78
C ASP A 327 10.57 -8.42 -31.12
N ASN A 328 9.89 -8.56 -29.98
CA ASN A 328 9.24 -7.46 -29.28
C ASN A 328 9.61 -7.34 -27.80
N VAL A 329 10.45 -8.20 -27.30
CA VAL A 329 10.88 -8.19 -25.88
C VAL A 329 11.80 -7.02 -25.61
N THR A 330 11.60 -6.36 -24.49
CA THR A 330 12.48 -5.31 -24.00
C THR A 330 13.18 -5.75 -22.71
N ASN A 331 14.50 -5.70 -22.71
CA ASN A 331 15.35 -5.99 -21.56
C ASN A 331 15.93 -4.70 -21.00
N ASN A 332 15.92 -4.52 -19.69
CA ASN A 332 16.61 -3.44 -19.01
C ASN A 332 17.64 -3.98 -18.01
N PHE A 333 18.87 -3.50 -18.14
CA PHE A 333 19.92 -3.66 -17.14
C PHE A 333 20.09 -2.34 -16.39
N VAL A 334 19.71 -2.32 -15.12
CA VAL A 334 19.76 -1.11 -14.29
C VAL A 334 20.77 -1.31 -13.19
N PHE A 335 21.71 -0.40 -13.05
CA PHE A 335 22.67 -0.44 -11.96
C PHE A 335 22.98 0.96 -11.44
N GLY A 336 23.30 1.05 -10.17
CA GLY A 336 23.60 2.33 -9.56
C GLY A 336 23.74 2.29 -8.05
N LEU A 337 23.68 3.46 -7.46
CA LEU A 337 23.97 3.69 -6.06
C LEU A 337 22.85 4.50 -5.40
N ASN A 338 22.55 4.13 -4.16
CA ASN A 338 21.75 4.90 -3.22
C ASN A 338 22.66 5.43 -2.12
N TRP A 339 22.72 6.75 -1.96
CA TRP A 339 23.41 7.37 -0.83
C TRP A 339 22.37 7.98 0.13
N ASN A 340 22.17 7.32 1.26
CA ASN A 340 21.26 7.77 2.31
C ASN A 340 22.00 8.71 3.26
N PHE A 341 21.58 9.96 3.33
CA PHE A 341 22.08 10.91 4.34
C PHE A 341 21.49 10.60 5.71
N ASN A 342 20.21 10.20 5.72
CA ASN A 342 19.43 9.82 6.88
C ASN A 342 18.22 8.98 6.44
N ASN A 343 17.25 8.73 7.33
CA ASN A 343 16.09 7.88 7.06
C ASN A 343 15.06 8.49 6.09
N TRP A 344 15.15 9.78 5.78
CA TRP A 344 14.18 10.52 4.97
C TRP A 344 14.79 11.26 3.78
N SER A 345 16.13 11.30 3.65
CA SER A 345 16.83 12.04 2.61
C SER A 345 17.92 11.19 1.98
N ARG A 346 17.96 11.13 0.65
CA ARG A 346 18.95 10.38 -0.12
C ARG A 346 19.15 10.90 -1.53
N ILE A 347 20.30 10.56 -2.12
CA ILE A 347 20.53 10.65 -3.56
C ILE A 347 20.56 9.25 -4.14
N GLN A 348 19.97 9.07 -5.28
CA GLN A 348 19.95 7.86 -6.09
C GLN A 348 20.51 8.18 -7.46
N ALA A 349 21.50 7.43 -7.95
CA ALA A 349 22.05 7.58 -9.28
C ALA A 349 22.05 6.21 -9.97
N PHE A 350 21.34 6.10 -11.09
CA PHE A 350 21.16 4.85 -11.82
C PHE A 350 21.35 5.05 -13.31
N TYR A 351 22.11 4.14 -13.91
CA TYR A 351 22.20 4.01 -15.35
C TYR A 351 21.35 2.84 -15.80
N THR A 352 20.58 3.03 -16.87
CA THR A 352 19.73 2.01 -17.48
C THR A 352 20.18 1.75 -18.90
N ILE A 353 20.63 0.53 -19.15
CA ILE A 353 20.87 0.01 -20.49
C ILE A 353 19.58 -0.65 -20.93
N ARG A 354 19.10 -0.29 -22.13
CA ARG A 354 17.91 -0.87 -22.75
C ARG A 354 18.33 -1.65 -23.98
N ASP A 355 17.76 -2.83 -24.09
CA ASP A 355 17.99 -3.74 -25.20
C ASP A 355 16.62 -4.21 -25.70
N GLU A 356 16.28 -3.81 -26.89
CA GLU A 356 15.04 -4.18 -27.58
C GLU A 356 15.35 -5.28 -28.59
N GLU A 357 14.65 -6.42 -28.45
CA GLU A 357 14.77 -7.52 -29.38
C GLU A 357 14.40 -7.08 -30.81
N GLY A 358 15.14 -7.53 -31.80
CA GLY A 358 14.90 -7.18 -33.21
C GLY A 358 15.25 -5.76 -33.64
N GLN A 359 15.63 -4.87 -32.71
CA GLN A 359 15.95 -3.45 -33.00
C GLN A 359 17.17 -3.00 -32.19
N SER A 360 18.04 -2.20 -32.81
CA SER A 360 19.12 -1.52 -32.08
C SER A 360 18.76 -0.05 -31.93
N ILE A 361 18.40 0.38 -30.72
CA ILE A 361 17.97 1.74 -30.43
C ILE A 361 18.90 2.32 -29.36
N ASP A 362 19.52 3.47 -29.68
CA ASP A 362 20.32 4.24 -28.71
C ASP A 362 19.39 4.97 -27.75
N ASN A 363 18.92 4.31 -26.69
CA ASN A 363 17.95 4.84 -25.74
C ASN A 363 18.30 4.55 -24.26
N ASN A 364 19.55 4.30 -23.98
CA ASN A 364 20.05 4.23 -22.63
C ASN A 364 19.90 5.59 -21.93
N TYR A 365 19.90 5.60 -20.61
CA TYR A 365 19.77 6.85 -19.88
C TYR A 365 20.35 6.78 -18.48
N LEU A 366 20.85 7.93 -18.02
CA LEU A 366 21.21 8.19 -16.64
C LEU A 366 20.05 8.87 -15.92
N SER A 367 19.74 8.43 -14.71
CA SER A 367 18.81 9.11 -13.82
C SER A 367 19.46 9.40 -12.48
N ILE A 368 19.39 10.66 -12.06
CA ILE A 368 19.83 11.08 -10.73
C ILE A 368 18.61 11.66 -10.02
N GLN A 369 18.28 11.12 -8.85
CA GLN A 369 17.13 11.55 -8.07
C GLN A 369 17.55 11.95 -6.65
N TYR A 370 17.18 13.15 -6.25
CA TYR A 370 17.23 13.56 -4.85
C TYR A 370 15.86 13.34 -4.21
N GLN A 371 15.85 12.63 -3.09
CA GLN A 371 14.69 12.48 -2.24
C GLN A 371 14.87 13.30 -0.96
N ILE A 372 13.87 14.11 -0.65
CA ILE A 372 13.71 14.77 0.64
C ILE A 372 12.34 14.40 1.21
N GLY A 373 12.25 14.10 2.51
CA GLY A 373 11.01 13.77 3.20
C GLY A 373 10.97 14.34 4.62
N PHE A 374 9.85 14.22 5.28
CA PHE A 374 9.60 14.61 6.68
C PHE A 374 8.59 13.68 7.35
#